data_99e1d4a444895954e1234c59fcba0c6a
#
_entry.id   99e1d4a444895954e1234c59fcba0c6a
#
_cell.length_a   1.000
_cell.length_b   1.000
_cell.length_c   1.000
_cell.angle_alpha   90.00
_cell.angle_beta   90.00
_cell.angle_gamma   90.00
#
_symmetry.space_group_name_H-M   'P 1'
#
loop_
_entity.id
_entity.type
_entity.pdbx_description
1 polymer ?
#
loop_
_entity_poly.entity_id
_entity_poly.type
_entity_poly.pdbx_seq_one_letter_code
_entity_poly.pdbx_strand_id
1 'polypeptide(L)'
;MIRIRTAVPTAILSLFMTSTQALAEMQTETIEYTVDGQTFTGYLAWDDEFDQKRPGVLVVHEWWGHNEFAREQAEKLAASGYTAFALDMYGSGKQADHPDTAQKFMQEATRNMEQVKARFLKAKELLQNHDSVDPDRIAAQGYCFGGAVVLNMA
;
A
#
# COMPACT_ATOMS: atom_id res chain seq x y z
N MET A 1 83.05 2.15 -11.48
CA MET A 1 82.00 1.58 -10.60
C MET A 1 80.67 2.19 -10.98
N ILE A 2 79.86 1.45 -11.73
CA ILE A 2 78.51 1.89 -12.16
C ILE A 2 77.48 1.31 -11.16
N ARG A 3 76.72 2.16 -10.49
CA ARG A 3 75.66 1.74 -9.60
C ARG A 3 74.33 1.72 -10.42
N ILE A 4 73.81 0.55 -10.66
CA ILE A 4 72.51 0.33 -11.23
C ILE A 4 71.42 0.50 -10.13
N ARG A 5 70.57 1.51 -10.24
CA ARG A 5 69.39 1.68 -9.40
C ARG A 5 68.24 0.92 -10.02
N THR A 6 67.83 -0.15 -9.36
CA THR A 6 66.58 -0.89 -9.70
C THR A 6 65.38 -0.12 -9.18
N ALA A 7 64.51 0.35 -10.08
CA ALA A 7 63.23 0.93 -9.76
C ALA A 7 62.18 -0.21 -9.54
N VAL A 8 61.56 -0.22 -8.38
CA VAL A 8 60.44 -1.14 -8.06
C VAL A 8 59.17 -0.48 -8.55
N PRO A 9 58.37 -1.09 -9.40
CA PRO A 9 57.08 -0.52 -9.77
C PRO A 9 56.06 -0.72 -8.63
N THR A 10 55.54 0.39 -8.12
CA THR A 10 54.43 0.41 -7.17
C THR A 10 53.13 0.10 -7.92
N ALA A 11 52.63 -1.10 -7.80
CA ALA A 11 51.32 -1.47 -8.34
C ALA A 11 50.23 -0.80 -7.52
N ILE A 12 49.52 0.16 -8.09
CA ILE A 12 48.32 0.77 -7.53
C ILE A 12 47.14 -0.20 -7.77
N LEU A 13 46.75 -0.90 -6.73
CA LEU A 13 45.57 -1.77 -6.72
C LEU A 13 44.33 -0.88 -6.62
N SER A 14 43.70 -0.54 -7.75
CA SER A 14 42.44 0.19 -7.81
C SER A 14 41.32 -0.73 -7.35
N LEU A 15 40.83 -0.52 -6.11
CA LEU A 15 39.67 -1.21 -5.58
C LEU A 15 38.41 -0.62 -6.23
N PHE A 16 37.89 -1.29 -7.25
CA PHE A 16 36.58 -0.98 -7.82
C PHE A 16 35.51 -1.38 -6.79
N MET A 17 34.99 -0.43 -6.02
CA MET A 17 33.74 -0.62 -5.27
C MET A 17 32.59 -0.66 -6.28
N THR A 18 32.13 -1.84 -6.61
CA THR A 18 30.84 -2.02 -7.29
C THR A 18 29.74 -1.72 -6.28
N SER A 19 29.19 -0.51 -6.33
CA SER A 19 27.92 -0.23 -5.65
C SER A 19 26.83 -1.05 -6.34
N THR A 20 26.40 -2.12 -5.72
CA THR A 20 25.14 -2.77 -6.02
C THR A 20 24.05 -1.76 -5.68
N GLN A 21 23.51 -1.07 -6.68
CA GLN A 21 22.24 -0.37 -6.52
C GLN A 21 21.20 -1.47 -6.27
N ALA A 22 20.64 -1.50 -5.07
CA ALA A 22 19.42 -2.26 -4.83
C ALA A 22 18.36 -1.69 -5.79
N LEU A 23 17.79 -2.54 -6.62
CA LEU A 23 16.64 -2.16 -7.43
C LEU A 23 15.47 -1.92 -6.46
N ALA A 24 14.77 -0.81 -6.63
CA ALA A 24 13.52 -0.55 -5.96
C ALA A 24 12.61 -1.77 -6.06
N GLU A 25 12.12 -2.24 -4.93
CA GLU A 25 11.26 -3.41 -4.89
C GLU A 25 9.90 -3.03 -4.30
N MET A 26 8.85 -3.38 -5.03
CA MET A 26 7.48 -3.25 -4.55
C MET A 26 7.29 -4.14 -3.32
N GLN A 27 6.98 -3.52 -2.19
CA GLN A 27 6.64 -4.20 -0.96
C GLN A 27 5.14 -4.28 -0.81
N THR A 28 4.66 -5.41 -0.32
CA THR A 28 3.23 -5.61 -0.07
C THR A 28 3.00 -6.38 1.23
N GLU A 29 1.93 -6.03 1.94
CA GLU A 29 1.54 -6.68 3.17
C GLU A 29 0.02 -6.87 3.24
N THR A 30 -0.41 -8.05 3.64
CA THR A 30 -1.81 -8.32 3.96
C THR A 30 -2.03 -8.11 5.46
N ILE A 31 -2.91 -7.18 5.82
CA ILE A 31 -3.17 -6.79 7.20
C ILE A 31 -4.57 -7.24 7.61
N GLU A 32 -4.66 -8.10 8.62
CA GLU A 32 -5.93 -8.39 9.29
C GLU A 32 -6.18 -7.37 10.42
N TYR A 33 -7.40 -6.87 10.49
CA TYR A 33 -7.82 -5.94 11.53
C TYR A 33 -9.29 -6.15 11.92
N THR A 34 -9.67 -5.67 13.09
CA THR A 34 -11.02 -5.86 13.64
C THR A 34 -11.70 -4.52 13.83
N VAL A 35 -12.98 -4.45 13.45
CA VAL A 35 -13.90 -3.33 13.71
C VAL A 35 -15.19 -3.92 14.26
N ASP A 36 -15.63 -3.49 15.44
CA ASP A 36 -16.86 -3.93 16.11
C ASP A 36 -16.99 -5.47 16.20
N GLY A 37 -15.87 -6.16 16.43
CA GLY A 37 -15.83 -7.63 16.54
C GLY A 37 -15.86 -8.39 15.20
N GLN A 38 -15.91 -7.70 14.07
CA GLN A 38 -15.81 -8.29 12.73
C GLN A 38 -14.38 -8.15 12.21
N THR A 39 -13.84 -9.21 11.60
CA THR A 39 -12.52 -9.21 10.96
C THR A 39 -12.60 -8.73 9.52
N PHE A 40 -11.62 -7.92 9.15
CA PHE A 40 -11.41 -7.38 7.81
C PHE A 40 -9.98 -7.66 7.37
N THR A 41 -9.78 -7.73 6.06
CA THR A 41 -8.44 -7.98 5.47
C THR A 41 -8.13 -6.87 4.47
N GLY A 42 -7.15 -6.04 4.79
CA GLY A 42 -6.66 -5.01 3.89
C GLY A 42 -5.34 -5.43 3.23
N TYR A 43 -4.95 -4.69 2.19
CA TYR A 43 -3.73 -4.90 1.44
C TYR A 43 -2.95 -3.60 1.32
N LEU A 44 -1.77 -3.57 1.90
CA LEU A 44 -0.84 -2.45 1.87
C LEU A 44 0.19 -2.67 0.77
N ALA A 45 0.51 -1.60 0.02
CA ALA A 45 1.55 -1.59 -0.99
C ALA A 45 2.38 -0.31 -0.90
N TRP A 46 3.71 -0.44 -0.99
CA TRP A 46 4.65 0.69 -1.04
C TRP A 46 5.91 0.29 -1.80
N ASP A 47 6.68 1.28 -2.23
CA ASP A 47 7.98 1.08 -2.84
C ASP A 47 9.06 1.44 -1.81
N ASP A 48 10.07 0.59 -1.59
CA ASP A 48 11.13 0.79 -0.59
C ASP A 48 12.32 1.62 -1.09
N GLU A 49 12.30 2.06 -2.36
CA GLU A 49 13.34 2.95 -2.91
C GLU A 49 13.44 4.31 -2.17
N PHE A 50 12.35 4.72 -1.51
CA PHE A 50 12.27 6.06 -0.91
C PHE A 50 12.46 6.01 0.60
N ASP A 51 13.56 6.58 1.08
CA ASP A 51 13.84 6.72 2.53
C ASP A 51 12.93 7.74 3.24
N GLN A 52 12.15 8.53 2.49
CA GLN A 52 11.30 9.58 3.06
C GLN A 52 9.86 9.12 3.20
N LYS A 53 9.20 9.63 4.25
CA LYS A 53 7.75 9.47 4.39
C LYS A 53 7.00 10.08 3.21
N ARG A 54 5.98 9.38 2.73
CA ARG A 54 5.21 9.75 1.54
C ARG A 54 3.72 9.87 1.85
N PRO A 55 2.92 10.50 0.98
CA PRO A 55 1.48 10.54 1.18
C PRO A 55 0.89 9.14 1.21
N GLY A 56 -0.07 8.92 2.11
CA GLY A 56 -0.86 7.70 2.18
C GLY A 56 -2.14 7.83 1.36
N VAL A 57 -2.54 6.76 0.66
CA VAL A 57 -3.78 6.71 -0.11
C VAL A 57 -4.61 5.49 0.28
N LEU A 58 -5.82 5.72 0.77
CA LEU A 58 -6.81 4.66 0.94
C LEU A 58 -7.44 4.32 -0.41
N VAL A 59 -7.57 3.03 -0.73
CA VAL A 59 -8.24 2.54 -1.94
C VAL A 59 -9.49 1.77 -1.52
N VAL A 60 -10.67 2.31 -1.83
CA VAL A 60 -11.94 1.65 -1.54
C VAL A 60 -12.41 0.87 -2.78
N HIS A 61 -12.62 -0.43 -2.60
CA HIS A 61 -12.98 -1.36 -3.67
C HIS A 61 -14.36 -1.06 -4.30
N GLU A 62 -14.61 -1.64 -5.46
CA GLU A 62 -15.92 -1.66 -6.09
C GLU A 62 -16.91 -2.55 -5.31
N TRP A 63 -18.12 -2.71 -5.80
CA TRP A 63 -19.14 -3.56 -5.18
C TRP A 63 -18.82 -5.07 -5.18
N TRP A 64 -17.76 -5.48 -5.90
CA TRP A 64 -17.28 -6.86 -5.92
C TRP A 64 -16.56 -7.30 -4.65
N GLY A 65 -16.19 -6.37 -3.77
CA GLY A 65 -15.40 -6.63 -2.57
C GLY A 65 -13.91 -6.39 -2.77
N HIS A 66 -13.14 -6.69 -1.74
CA HIS A 66 -11.68 -6.52 -1.72
C HIS A 66 -10.98 -7.61 -2.55
N ASN A 67 -11.04 -7.46 -3.88
CA ASN A 67 -10.53 -8.39 -4.89
C ASN A 67 -9.17 -7.94 -5.46
N GLU A 68 -8.68 -8.67 -6.46
CA GLU A 68 -7.42 -8.39 -7.15
C GLU A 68 -7.37 -6.96 -7.72
N PHE A 69 -8.46 -6.48 -8.32
CA PHE A 69 -8.50 -5.12 -8.86
C PHE A 69 -8.16 -4.05 -7.81
N ALA A 70 -8.70 -4.16 -6.59
CA ALA A 70 -8.40 -3.20 -5.53
C ALA A 70 -6.93 -3.25 -5.11
N ARG A 71 -6.31 -4.44 -5.07
CA ARG A 71 -4.89 -4.64 -4.77
C ARG A 71 -4.00 -4.06 -5.87
N GLU A 72 -4.30 -4.35 -7.13
CA GLU A 72 -3.59 -3.76 -8.27
C GLU A 72 -3.63 -2.22 -8.27
N GLN A 73 -4.75 -1.61 -7.84
CA GLN A 73 -4.82 -0.16 -7.73
C GLN A 73 -3.90 0.37 -6.62
N ALA A 74 -3.78 -0.35 -5.49
CA ALA A 74 -2.82 0.00 -4.44
C ALA A 74 -1.37 -0.12 -4.95
N GLU A 75 -1.03 -1.17 -5.68
CA GLU A 75 0.31 -1.35 -6.28
C GLU A 75 0.64 -0.26 -7.31
N LYS A 76 -0.31 0.15 -8.16
CA LYS A 76 -0.13 1.26 -9.11
C LYS A 76 0.15 2.58 -8.41
N LEU A 77 -0.50 2.84 -7.29
CA LEU A 77 -0.22 4.01 -6.45
C LEU A 77 1.16 3.91 -5.81
N ALA A 78 1.54 2.73 -5.30
CA ALA A 78 2.85 2.50 -4.72
C ALA A 78 3.97 2.75 -5.75
N ALA A 79 3.83 2.24 -6.97
CA ALA A 79 4.74 2.51 -8.09
C ALA A 79 4.80 3.99 -8.49
N SER A 80 3.78 4.78 -8.11
CA SER A 80 3.72 6.24 -8.33
C SER A 80 4.26 7.06 -7.15
N GLY A 81 4.86 6.41 -6.14
CA GLY A 81 5.50 7.08 -5.00
C GLY A 81 4.57 7.34 -3.81
N TYR A 82 3.43 6.66 -3.72
CA TYR A 82 2.55 6.70 -2.56
C TYR A 82 2.75 5.45 -1.69
N THR A 83 2.23 5.47 -0.46
CA THR A 83 1.91 4.25 0.27
C THR A 83 0.41 4.05 0.21
N ALA A 84 -0.04 2.94 -0.32
CA ALA A 84 -1.47 2.72 -0.58
C ALA A 84 -2.02 1.54 0.22
N PHE A 85 -3.23 1.70 0.75
CA PHE A 85 -3.92 0.67 1.50
C PHE A 85 -5.29 0.40 0.91
N ALA A 86 -5.44 -0.74 0.22
CA ALA A 86 -6.73 -1.23 -0.22
C ALA A 86 -7.48 -1.82 0.97
N LEU A 87 -8.51 -1.10 1.42
CA LEU A 87 -9.30 -1.50 2.58
C LEU A 87 -10.48 -2.39 2.19
N ASP A 88 -10.87 -3.28 3.11
CA ASP A 88 -12.05 -4.12 2.99
C ASP A 88 -13.25 -3.45 3.67
N MET A 89 -14.36 -3.34 2.95
CA MET A 89 -15.61 -2.77 3.47
C MET A 89 -16.67 -3.84 3.82
N TYR A 90 -16.43 -5.10 3.47
CA TYR A 90 -17.42 -6.18 3.61
C TYR A 90 -17.10 -7.18 4.71
N GLY A 91 -15.82 -7.37 5.01
CA GLY A 91 -15.30 -8.37 5.93
C GLY A 91 -14.52 -9.49 5.22
N SER A 92 -13.54 -10.04 5.92
CA SER A 92 -12.56 -11.00 5.38
C SER A 92 -13.22 -12.12 4.59
N GLY A 93 -12.72 -12.32 3.36
CA GLY A 93 -13.16 -13.37 2.45
C GLY A 93 -14.46 -13.08 1.70
N LYS A 94 -15.11 -11.94 1.90
CA LYS A 94 -16.32 -11.57 1.17
C LYS A 94 -15.98 -10.93 -0.17
N GLN A 95 -16.03 -11.73 -1.22
CA GLN A 95 -15.94 -11.29 -2.61
C GLN A 95 -17.11 -11.86 -3.39
N ALA A 96 -17.64 -11.08 -4.33
CA ALA A 96 -18.76 -11.48 -5.17
C ALA A 96 -18.27 -11.70 -6.61
N ASP A 97 -18.78 -12.73 -7.24
CA ASP A 97 -18.57 -13.09 -8.65
C ASP A 97 -19.85 -12.90 -9.50
N HIS A 98 -20.97 -12.59 -8.81
CA HIS A 98 -22.27 -12.37 -9.44
C HIS A 98 -22.92 -11.08 -8.93
N PRO A 99 -23.64 -10.33 -9.80
CA PRO A 99 -24.28 -9.05 -9.44
C PRO A 99 -25.21 -9.13 -8.23
N ASP A 100 -26.01 -10.18 -8.10
CA ASP A 100 -26.96 -10.34 -6.98
C ASP A 100 -26.22 -10.44 -5.63
N THR A 101 -25.09 -11.17 -5.61
CA THR A 101 -24.25 -11.29 -4.42
C THR A 101 -23.55 -9.98 -4.11
N ALA A 102 -23.04 -9.28 -5.13
CA ALA A 102 -22.42 -7.97 -4.98
C ALA A 102 -23.41 -6.94 -4.41
N GLN A 103 -24.64 -6.92 -4.95
CA GLN A 103 -25.69 -6.04 -4.47
C GLN A 103 -26.05 -6.34 -3.01
N LYS A 104 -26.15 -7.61 -2.63
CA LYS A 104 -26.42 -8.03 -1.24
C LYS A 104 -25.31 -7.54 -0.31
N PHE A 105 -24.05 -7.77 -0.64
CA PHE A 105 -22.91 -7.34 0.19
C PHE A 105 -22.85 -5.81 0.33
N MET A 106 -23.08 -5.08 -0.77
CA MET A 106 -23.15 -3.63 -0.73
C MET A 106 -24.28 -3.12 0.17
N GLN A 107 -25.50 -3.70 0.06
CA GLN A 107 -26.63 -3.33 0.90
C GLN A 107 -26.38 -3.65 2.39
N GLU A 108 -25.79 -4.80 2.68
CA GLU A 108 -25.41 -5.18 4.05
C GLU A 108 -24.39 -4.20 4.62
N ALA A 109 -23.35 -3.86 3.86
CA ALA A 109 -22.29 -2.95 4.30
C ALA A 109 -22.80 -1.53 4.55
N THR A 110 -23.73 -1.04 3.71
CA THR A 110 -24.26 0.34 3.79
C THR A 110 -25.50 0.50 4.66
N ARG A 111 -26.01 -0.59 5.24
CA ARG A 111 -27.19 -0.54 6.12
C ARG A 111 -26.99 0.38 7.32
N ASN A 112 -25.77 0.52 7.80
CA ASN A 112 -25.40 1.36 8.92
C ASN A 112 -24.18 2.22 8.56
N MET A 113 -24.38 3.51 8.36
CA MET A 113 -23.34 4.46 7.98
C MET A 113 -22.28 4.67 9.08
N GLU A 114 -22.62 4.50 10.35
CA GLU A 114 -21.63 4.55 11.43
C GLU A 114 -20.62 3.40 11.32
N GLN A 115 -21.07 2.21 10.91
CA GLN A 115 -20.16 1.09 10.64
C GLN A 115 -19.31 1.32 9.39
N VAL A 116 -19.86 1.92 8.33
CA VAL A 116 -19.08 2.33 7.16
C VAL A 116 -17.95 3.26 7.57
N LYS A 117 -18.30 4.28 8.38
CA LYS A 117 -17.33 5.25 8.92
C LYS A 117 -16.29 4.58 9.81
N ALA A 118 -16.70 3.68 10.72
CA ALA A 118 -15.78 2.99 11.62
C ALA A 118 -14.75 2.15 10.84
N ARG A 119 -15.17 1.42 9.79
CA ARG A 119 -14.29 0.63 8.92
C ARG A 119 -13.30 1.52 8.18
N PHE A 120 -13.79 2.61 7.60
CA PHE A 120 -12.94 3.58 6.89
C PHE A 120 -11.91 4.24 7.81
N LEU A 121 -12.33 4.70 8.99
CA LEU A 121 -11.44 5.35 9.95
C LEU A 121 -10.41 4.39 10.54
N LYS A 122 -10.77 3.11 10.77
CA LYS A 122 -9.80 2.10 11.20
C LYS A 122 -8.74 1.83 10.13
N ALA A 123 -9.14 1.73 8.88
CA ALA A 123 -8.21 1.61 7.76
C ALA A 123 -7.29 2.83 7.62
N LYS A 124 -7.85 4.05 7.82
CA LYS A 124 -7.07 5.29 7.83
C LYS A 124 -6.03 5.29 8.96
N GLU A 125 -6.41 4.88 10.16
CA GLU A 125 -5.50 4.76 11.31
C GLU A 125 -4.34 3.81 11.00
N LEU A 126 -4.62 2.63 10.44
CA LEU A 126 -3.59 1.66 10.05
C LEU A 126 -2.61 2.25 9.04
N LEU A 127 -3.12 2.90 8.00
CA LEU A 127 -2.29 3.55 6.99
C LEU A 127 -1.44 4.69 7.60
N GLN A 128 -2.02 5.54 8.45
CA GLN A 128 -1.30 6.65 9.09
C GLN A 128 -0.17 6.21 10.01
N ASN A 129 -0.31 5.02 10.62
CA ASN A 129 0.67 4.46 11.53
C ASN A 129 1.79 3.69 10.82
N HIS A 130 1.72 3.52 9.50
CA HIS A 130 2.79 2.84 8.76
C HIS A 130 4.02 3.73 8.63
N ASP A 131 5.21 3.15 8.82
CA ASP A 131 6.49 3.89 8.92
C ASP A 131 6.81 4.72 7.67
N SER A 132 6.39 4.26 6.49
CA SER A 132 6.60 4.97 5.22
C SER A 132 5.62 6.11 4.96
N VAL A 133 4.62 6.33 5.83
CA VAL A 133 3.53 7.29 5.62
C VAL A 133 3.76 8.60 6.38
N ASP A 134 3.55 9.71 5.69
CA ASP A 134 3.35 11.03 6.30
C ASP A 134 1.89 11.13 6.78
N PRO A 135 1.63 11.07 8.10
CA PRO A 135 0.27 11.00 8.64
C PRO A 135 -0.58 12.25 8.39
N ASP A 136 0.05 13.37 8.04
CA ASP A 136 -0.63 14.63 7.71
C ASP A 136 -1.03 14.72 6.24
N ARG A 137 -0.63 13.74 5.42
CA ARG A 137 -0.85 13.71 3.98
C ARG A 137 -1.59 12.45 3.56
N ILE A 138 -2.87 12.36 3.94
CA ILE A 138 -3.73 11.22 3.62
C ILE A 138 -4.80 11.62 2.60
N ALA A 139 -4.92 10.80 1.56
CA ALA A 139 -5.97 10.90 0.57
C ALA A 139 -6.77 9.58 0.51
N ALA A 140 -7.89 9.62 -0.19
CA ALA A 140 -8.67 8.41 -0.49
C ALA A 140 -9.18 8.45 -1.93
N GLN A 141 -9.19 7.29 -2.57
CA GLN A 141 -9.87 7.07 -3.85
C GLN A 141 -10.78 5.86 -3.75
N GLY A 142 -11.80 5.83 -4.57
CA GLY A 142 -12.73 4.72 -4.63
C GLY A 142 -13.37 4.62 -6.00
N TYR A 143 -13.76 3.41 -6.34
CA TYR A 143 -14.36 3.08 -7.64
C TYR A 143 -15.80 2.63 -7.42
N CYS A 144 -16.76 3.15 -8.22
CA CYS A 144 -18.17 2.77 -8.13
C CYS A 144 -18.72 2.90 -6.69
N PHE A 145 -19.06 1.80 -6.03
CA PHE A 145 -19.43 1.76 -4.60
C PHE A 145 -18.40 2.46 -3.71
N GLY A 146 -17.11 2.18 -3.92
CA GLY A 146 -16.04 2.81 -3.16
C GLY A 146 -15.96 4.33 -3.35
N GLY A 147 -16.28 4.83 -4.54
CA GLY A 147 -16.39 6.26 -4.79
C GLY A 147 -17.48 6.92 -3.95
N ALA A 148 -18.64 6.26 -3.81
CA ALA A 148 -19.71 6.73 -2.92
C ALA A 148 -19.28 6.72 -1.44
N VAL A 149 -18.52 5.71 -1.01
CA VAL A 149 -17.96 5.66 0.34
C VAL A 149 -17.02 6.85 0.57
N VAL A 150 -16.06 7.08 -0.32
CA VAL A 150 -15.09 8.20 -0.18
C VAL A 150 -15.80 9.54 -0.11
N LEU A 151 -16.78 9.80 -0.98
CA LEU A 151 -17.55 11.05 -0.97
C LEU A 151 -18.35 11.27 0.33
N ASN A 152 -18.77 10.19 1.00
CA ASN A 152 -19.44 10.29 2.30
C ASN A 152 -18.48 10.49 3.47
N MET A 153 -17.18 10.24 3.27
CA MET A 153 -16.14 10.39 4.32
C MET A 153 -15.36 11.71 4.20
N ALA A 154 -15.49 12.42 3.07
CA ALA A 154 -14.89 13.73 2.82
C ALA A 154 -15.66 14.82 3.53
#